data_31df5577f086a84996609da56929f134
#
_entry.id   31df5577f086a84996609da56929f134
#
_cell.length_a   1.000
_cell.length_b   1.000
_cell.length_c   1.000
_cell.angle_alpha   90.00
_cell.angle_beta   90.00
_cell.angle_gamma   90.00
#
_symmetry.space_group_name_H-M   'P 1'
#
loop_
_entity.id
_entity.type
_entity.pdbx_description
1 polymer ?
#
loop_
_entity_poly.entity_id
_entity_poly.type
_entity_poly.pdbx_seq_one_letter_code
_entity_poly.pdbx_strand_id
1 'polypeptide(L)'
;MKVIIVGGVAGGATAAARIRRLDEHAEITVFEKSGYISYANCGLPYYIGDVITDSEELTLQTPESFFKRFHINMKIHHEVISIYPDRKTVSVKNLENGEIFEENYDKLILSPGAKPTQPRLPGVGIDKLFTLRTVEDTFRIKKYINKNHPKSVVLAGGGFIGLEMAENLRELGMDVTIVQRPKQLMNPFDPDMASMIHNEMRKHGIKLVLGYTVEGFKEKDNEVEVLLKDTPSLHADMVVLAIGVTPDTALAKEAGLELGIKESIIVNDRMETSVPDIYAAGDAVQVKHSVTSNDTLISLAGPANKQGRIIADNICGGDSHYLGSQGSSVIKVFDMTAATTGINETNAKKSGLDVDTVILSPMSHAGYYPGGKVMTMKVVFEKETYRLLGAQIIGYEGVDKRIDVLATAIHAGLKATQLKDLDLAYAPPYSSAKDPVNMAGFMIDNMAKGILKQWHLEDMDKISKDKNAVLLDVRTVGEFSRGHINGFKNIPVDELRERINEVEKGKPVYLICQSGLRSYIASRILEGNGYETYNFSGGFRFYDAVVNDRALIERAYACGMDY
;
A
#
# COMPACT_ATOMS: atom_id res chain seq x y z
N MET A 1 30.94 21.58 -13.74
CA MET A 1 30.19 20.38 -14.16
C MET A 1 28.79 20.80 -14.59
N LYS A 2 28.34 20.34 -15.76
CA LYS A 2 26.99 20.61 -16.29
C LYS A 2 26.10 19.41 -16.12
N VAL A 3 24.98 19.57 -15.38
CA VAL A 3 24.04 18.51 -15.06
C VAL A 3 22.69 18.84 -15.67
N ILE A 4 22.18 17.93 -16.49
CA ILE A 4 20.81 17.98 -16.99
C ILE A 4 19.95 16.95 -16.25
N ILE A 5 18.74 17.36 -15.88
CA ILE A 5 17.78 16.51 -15.18
C ILE A 5 16.46 16.52 -15.95
N VAL A 6 15.92 15.35 -16.24
CA VAL A 6 14.64 15.15 -16.90
C VAL A 6 13.60 14.80 -15.85
N GLY A 7 12.64 15.69 -15.63
CA GLY A 7 11.61 15.59 -14.61
C GLY A 7 11.93 16.36 -13.32
N GLY A 8 11.06 17.29 -12.97
CA GLY A 8 11.26 18.29 -11.90
C GLY A 8 10.50 18.00 -10.60
N VAL A 9 10.09 16.73 -10.32
CA VAL A 9 9.32 16.38 -9.12
C VAL A 9 10.22 15.64 -8.12
N ALA A 10 9.76 14.62 -7.42
CA ALA A 10 10.41 14.02 -6.24
C ALA A 10 11.91 13.69 -6.44
N GLY A 11 12.24 12.78 -7.36
CA GLY A 11 13.62 12.34 -7.57
C GLY A 11 14.50 13.43 -8.17
N GLY A 12 14.04 14.08 -9.25
CA GLY A 12 14.81 15.09 -9.97
C GLY A 12 15.03 16.37 -9.16
N ALA A 13 13.99 16.92 -8.53
CA ALA A 13 14.12 18.12 -7.69
C ALA A 13 15.01 17.87 -6.46
N THR A 14 14.92 16.67 -5.86
CA THR A 14 15.81 16.28 -4.75
C THR A 14 17.26 16.16 -5.20
N ALA A 15 17.52 15.53 -6.34
CA ALA A 15 18.87 15.43 -6.91
C ALA A 15 19.43 16.82 -7.21
N ALA A 16 18.68 17.68 -7.91
CA ALA A 16 19.08 19.05 -8.24
C ALA A 16 19.48 19.85 -7.01
N ALA A 17 18.60 19.90 -6.00
CA ALA A 17 18.86 20.65 -4.78
C ALA A 17 20.03 20.06 -3.96
N ARG A 18 20.26 18.73 -4.02
CA ARG A 18 21.37 18.09 -3.33
C ARG A 18 22.68 18.36 -4.04
N ILE A 19 22.75 18.29 -5.37
CA ILE A 19 23.93 18.62 -6.17
C ILE A 19 24.38 20.05 -5.87
N ARG A 20 23.46 21.03 -5.86
CA ARG A 20 23.80 22.43 -5.53
C ARG A 20 24.43 22.56 -4.14
N ARG A 21 23.93 21.81 -3.15
CA ARG A 21 24.53 21.84 -1.80
C ARG A 21 25.93 21.18 -1.71
N LEU A 22 26.28 20.35 -2.68
CA LEU A 22 27.59 19.68 -2.74
C LEU A 22 28.56 20.39 -3.68
N ASP A 23 28.08 21.03 -4.74
CA ASP A 23 28.86 21.79 -5.73
C ASP A 23 28.09 23.09 -6.07
N GLU A 24 28.57 24.19 -5.44
CA GLU A 24 28.00 25.52 -5.65
C GLU A 24 28.22 26.04 -7.09
N HIS A 25 29.17 25.50 -7.82
CA HIS A 25 29.54 25.94 -9.16
C HIS A 25 28.99 25.06 -10.28
N ALA A 26 28.24 23.98 -9.94
CA ALA A 26 27.60 23.15 -10.94
C ALA A 26 26.56 23.95 -11.73
N GLU A 27 26.55 23.81 -13.04
CA GLU A 27 25.48 24.30 -13.90
C GLU A 27 24.36 23.26 -13.95
N ILE A 28 23.21 23.58 -13.36
CA ILE A 28 22.11 22.62 -13.20
C ILE A 28 20.88 23.13 -13.94
N THR A 29 20.40 22.35 -14.92
CA THR A 29 19.16 22.63 -15.65
C THR A 29 18.23 21.43 -15.52
N VAL A 30 16.98 21.69 -15.14
CA VAL A 30 15.91 20.71 -15.04
C VAL A 30 14.88 21.00 -16.13
N PHE A 31 14.57 20.00 -16.94
CA PHE A 31 13.50 20.07 -17.94
C PHE A 31 12.27 19.33 -17.41
N GLU A 32 11.16 20.05 -17.29
CA GLU A 32 9.86 19.52 -16.89
C GLU A 32 8.80 19.81 -17.96
N LYS A 33 8.14 18.75 -18.43
CA LYS A 33 7.13 18.88 -19.50
C LYS A 33 5.82 19.50 -19.03
N SER A 34 5.49 19.36 -17.72
CA SER A 34 4.32 20.00 -17.13
C SER A 34 4.58 21.47 -16.76
N GLY A 35 3.54 22.18 -16.33
CA GLY A 35 3.64 23.54 -15.81
C GLY A 35 4.09 23.63 -14.34
N TYR A 36 4.38 22.48 -13.70
CA TYR A 36 4.58 22.42 -12.24
C TYR A 36 5.82 21.60 -11.86
N ILE A 37 6.57 22.10 -10.90
CA ILE A 37 7.73 21.43 -10.32
C ILE A 37 7.52 21.17 -8.83
N SER A 38 8.17 20.16 -8.28
CA SER A 38 8.18 19.89 -6.83
C SER A 38 6.79 20.00 -6.18
N TYR A 39 5.75 19.53 -6.86
CA TYR A 39 4.38 19.60 -6.37
C TYR A 39 4.03 18.43 -5.45
N ALA A 40 2.98 18.64 -4.62
CA ALA A 40 2.46 17.66 -3.67
C ALA A 40 1.64 16.57 -4.39
N ASN A 41 2.31 15.62 -5.06
CA ASN A 41 1.66 14.57 -5.85
C ASN A 41 0.64 13.76 -5.02
N CYS A 42 0.95 13.47 -3.75
CA CYS A 42 0.03 12.78 -2.84
C CYS A 42 -1.12 13.66 -2.32
N GLY A 43 -1.08 14.97 -2.55
CA GLY A 43 -2.15 15.92 -2.18
C GLY A 43 -3.27 16.03 -3.22
N LEU A 44 -3.05 15.51 -4.43
CA LEU A 44 -3.97 15.69 -5.56
C LEU A 44 -5.40 15.18 -5.30
N PRO A 45 -5.61 13.96 -4.77
CA PRO A 45 -6.95 13.49 -4.41
C PRO A 45 -7.62 14.36 -3.35
N TYR A 46 -6.87 14.84 -2.37
CA TYR A 46 -7.36 15.67 -1.27
C TYR A 46 -7.77 17.07 -1.71
N TYR A 47 -7.12 17.63 -2.73
CA TYR A 47 -7.55 18.87 -3.36
C TYR A 47 -8.85 18.67 -4.15
N ILE A 48 -9.00 17.56 -4.86
CA ILE A 48 -10.25 17.24 -5.55
C ILE A 48 -11.41 17.18 -4.54
N GLY A 49 -11.20 16.60 -3.35
CA GLY A 49 -12.17 16.43 -2.27
C GLY A 49 -12.38 17.65 -1.36
N ASP A 50 -11.80 18.81 -1.66
CA ASP A 50 -11.87 20.01 -0.81
C ASP A 50 -11.26 19.86 0.61
N VAL A 51 -10.42 18.86 0.85
CA VAL A 51 -9.61 18.75 2.08
C VAL A 51 -8.46 19.76 2.02
N ILE A 52 -7.78 19.86 0.88
CA ILE A 52 -6.85 20.94 0.54
C ILE A 52 -7.65 21.93 -0.31
N THR A 53 -7.81 23.17 0.14
CA THR A 53 -8.68 24.16 -0.51
C THR A 53 -7.90 25.17 -1.34
N ASP A 54 -6.63 25.40 -1.01
CA ASP A 54 -5.77 26.33 -1.73
C ASP A 54 -4.88 25.56 -2.74
N SER A 55 -5.00 25.93 -4.02
CA SER A 55 -4.18 25.33 -5.08
C SER A 55 -2.68 25.64 -4.94
N GLU A 56 -2.32 26.74 -4.25
CA GLU A 56 -0.92 27.09 -4.01
C GLU A 56 -0.25 26.09 -3.06
N GLU A 57 -1.00 25.43 -2.17
CA GLU A 57 -0.49 24.37 -1.29
C GLU A 57 -0.09 23.09 -2.06
N LEU A 58 -0.60 22.90 -3.27
CA LEU A 58 -0.15 21.81 -4.14
C LEU A 58 1.21 22.11 -4.79
N THR A 59 1.51 23.36 -5.04
CA THR A 59 2.71 23.81 -5.77
C THR A 59 3.76 24.33 -4.79
N LEU A 60 4.47 23.41 -4.14
CA LEU A 60 5.43 23.70 -3.06
C LEU A 60 6.55 24.67 -3.47
N GLN A 61 6.90 24.71 -4.75
CA GLN A 61 7.94 25.58 -5.31
C GLN A 61 7.54 26.03 -6.71
N THR A 62 7.96 27.27 -7.06
CA THR A 62 7.93 27.78 -8.44
C THR A 62 9.34 27.79 -9.03
N PRO A 63 9.51 27.86 -10.36
CA PRO A 63 10.82 28.00 -10.99
C PRO A 63 11.62 29.17 -10.42
N GLU A 64 10.98 30.32 -10.17
CA GLU A 64 11.58 31.53 -9.62
C GLU A 64 12.04 31.31 -8.17
N SER A 65 11.20 30.69 -7.34
CA SER A 65 11.55 30.41 -5.94
C SER A 65 12.69 29.40 -5.84
N PHE A 66 12.71 28.42 -6.74
CA PHE A 66 13.77 27.42 -6.81
C PHE A 66 15.09 28.01 -7.30
N PHE A 67 15.03 28.88 -8.33
CA PHE A 67 16.22 29.61 -8.80
C PHE A 67 16.75 30.56 -7.71
N LYS A 68 15.89 31.34 -7.07
CA LYS A 68 16.30 32.25 -6.01
C LYS A 68 17.01 31.55 -4.85
N ARG A 69 16.54 30.37 -4.50
CA ARG A 69 17.07 29.60 -3.36
C ARG A 69 18.30 28.76 -3.70
N PHE A 70 18.32 28.15 -4.90
CA PHE A 70 19.30 27.14 -5.28
C PHE A 70 20.11 27.47 -6.53
N HIS A 71 19.83 28.56 -7.22
CA HIS A 71 20.46 28.89 -8.52
C HIS A 71 20.38 27.71 -9.52
N ILE A 72 19.21 27.07 -9.59
CA ILE A 72 18.89 25.96 -10.51
C ILE A 72 17.89 26.45 -11.53
N ASN A 73 18.17 26.22 -12.83
CA ASN A 73 17.27 26.56 -13.92
C ASN A 73 16.19 25.47 -14.06
N MET A 74 14.96 25.77 -13.60
CA MET A 74 13.80 24.89 -13.77
C MET A 74 13.01 25.35 -15.00
N LYS A 75 13.15 24.63 -16.12
CA LYS A 75 12.45 24.93 -17.37
C LYS A 75 11.17 24.08 -17.46
N ILE A 76 10.04 24.67 -17.07
CA ILE A 76 8.70 24.08 -17.25
C ILE A 76 8.27 24.20 -18.73
N HIS A 77 7.28 23.39 -19.13
CA HIS A 77 6.82 23.28 -20.51
C HIS A 77 7.94 22.94 -21.52
N HIS A 78 8.96 22.23 -21.04
CA HIS A 78 10.07 21.78 -21.86
C HIS A 78 10.19 20.25 -21.79
N GLU A 79 10.01 19.59 -22.91
CA GLU A 79 10.08 18.13 -23.01
C GLU A 79 11.41 17.71 -23.65
N VAL A 80 12.17 16.87 -22.96
CA VAL A 80 13.31 16.18 -23.58
C VAL A 80 12.73 15.09 -24.48
N ILE A 81 12.99 15.22 -25.79
CA ILE A 81 12.41 14.35 -26.83
C ILE A 81 13.40 13.30 -27.36
N SER A 82 14.71 13.50 -27.15
CA SER A 82 15.74 12.52 -27.52
C SER A 82 16.99 12.69 -26.65
N ILE A 83 17.71 11.59 -26.46
CA ILE A 83 19.04 11.56 -25.80
C ILE A 83 20.04 10.98 -26.79
N TYR A 84 21.19 11.61 -26.91
CA TYR A 84 22.31 11.15 -27.74
C TYR A 84 23.52 10.88 -26.83
N PRO A 85 23.64 9.66 -26.29
CA PRO A 85 24.69 9.34 -25.30
C PRO A 85 26.10 9.57 -25.82
N ASP A 86 26.39 9.20 -27.05
CA ASP A 86 27.73 9.31 -27.67
C ASP A 86 28.20 10.77 -27.76
N ARG A 87 27.26 11.70 -27.93
CA ARG A 87 27.56 13.15 -28.02
C ARG A 87 27.32 13.87 -26.69
N LYS A 88 26.84 13.17 -25.65
CA LYS A 88 26.38 13.74 -24.37
C LYS A 88 25.45 14.94 -24.58
N THR A 89 24.40 14.76 -25.38
CA THR A 89 23.47 15.82 -25.78
C THR A 89 22.05 15.33 -25.64
N VAL A 90 21.15 16.21 -25.23
CA VAL A 90 19.70 15.98 -25.27
C VAL A 90 19.06 16.95 -26.26
N SER A 91 18.01 16.50 -26.96
CA SER A 91 17.14 17.36 -27.75
C SER A 91 15.92 17.73 -26.93
N VAL A 92 15.62 19.01 -26.84
CA VAL A 92 14.56 19.56 -25.99
C VAL A 92 13.56 20.32 -26.86
N LYS A 93 12.28 20.06 -26.66
CA LYS A 93 11.18 20.81 -27.29
C LYS A 93 10.53 21.73 -26.26
N ASN A 94 10.49 23.01 -26.56
CA ASN A 94 9.64 23.98 -25.88
C ASN A 94 8.19 23.75 -26.31
N LEU A 95 7.30 23.38 -25.39
CA LEU A 95 5.92 23.03 -25.69
C LEU A 95 5.01 24.27 -25.90
N GLU A 96 5.47 25.47 -25.53
CA GLU A 96 4.72 26.71 -25.72
C GLU A 96 4.84 27.27 -27.15
N ASN A 97 6.06 27.22 -27.71
CA ASN A 97 6.34 27.80 -29.04
C ASN A 97 6.74 26.76 -30.11
N GLY A 98 6.95 25.50 -29.69
CA GLY A 98 7.32 24.41 -30.59
C GLY A 98 8.81 24.39 -30.98
N GLU A 99 9.63 25.28 -30.46
CA GLU A 99 11.08 25.33 -30.73
C GLU A 99 11.77 24.07 -30.25
N ILE A 100 12.71 23.54 -31.06
CA ILE A 100 13.56 22.41 -30.71
C ILE A 100 15.00 22.88 -30.69
N PHE A 101 15.73 22.58 -29.61
CA PHE A 101 17.13 22.89 -29.44
C PHE A 101 17.90 21.73 -28.79
N GLU A 102 19.20 21.74 -28.93
CA GLU A 102 20.07 20.76 -28.28
C GLU A 102 20.79 21.39 -27.08
N GLU A 103 20.99 20.57 -26.01
CA GLU A 103 21.68 20.95 -24.80
C GLU A 103 22.69 19.86 -24.41
N ASN A 104 23.95 20.25 -24.14
CA ASN A 104 25.00 19.31 -23.73
C ASN A 104 25.00 19.09 -22.23
N TYR A 105 25.46 17.91 -21.80
CA TYR A 105 25.64 17.56 -20.39
C TYR A 105 26.98 16.88 -20.11
N ASP A 106 27.48 17.03 -18.88
CA ASP A 106 28.53 16.16 -18.32
C ASP A 106 27.85 14.95 -17.64
N LYS A 107 26.73 15.18 -16.95
CA LYS A 107 25.91 14.16 -16.27
C LYS A 107 24.43 14.37 -16.58
N LEU A 108 23.71 13.27 -16.80
CA LEU A 108 22.29 13.26 -17.09
C LEU A 108 21.54 12.44 -16.01
N ILE A 109 20.44 12.99 -15.48
CA ILE A 109 19.56 12.30 -14.54
C ILE A 109 18.19 12.14 -15.17
N LEU A 110 17.71 10.90 -15.25
CA LEU A 110 16.37 10.57 -15.73
C LEU A 110 15.45 10.33 -14.53
N SER A 111 14.47 11.20 -14.34
CA SER A 111 13.42 11.07 -13.34
C SER A 111 12.05 11.35 -13.96
N PRO A 112 11.69 10.69 -15.09
CA PRO A 112 10.47 10.97 -15.84
C PRO A 112 9.22 10.45 -15.13
N GLY A 113 9.39 9.66 -14.07
CA GLY A 113 8.31 9.07 -13.29
C GLY A 113 7.57 7.97 -14.05
N ALA A 114 6.26 7.90 -13.82
CA ALA A 114 5.36 6.95 -14.46
C ALA A 114 4.12 7.67 -14.98
N LYS A 115 3.47 7.08 -15.95
CA LYS A 115 2.20 7.56 -16.53
C LYS A 115 1.05 6.64 -16.11
N PRO A 116 -0.19 7.15 -16.00
CA PRO A 116 -1.36 6.30 -15.78
C PRO A 116 -1.42 5.20 -16.82
N THR A 117 -1.64 3.97 -16.37
CA THR A 117 -1.84 2.86 -17.29
C THR A 117 -3.15 3.08 -18.05
N GLN A 118 -3.06 3.20 -19.36
CA GLN A 118 -4.22 3.29 -20.24
C GLN A 118 -4.46 1.93 -20.89
N PRO A 119 -5.58 1.26 -20.58
CA PRO A 119 -5.90 0.00 -21.22
C PRO A 119 -6.27 0.25 -22.68
N ARG A 120 -5.95 -0.70 -23.56
CA ARG A 120 -6.41 -0.65 -24.95
C ARG A 120 -7.88 -1.11 -25.04
N LEU A 121 -8.79 -0.31 -24.49
CA LEU A 121 -10.21 -0.60 -24.45
C LEU A 121 -11.01 0.40 -25.27
N PRO A 122 -12.14 0.00 -25.87
CA PRO A 122 -13.06 0.92 -26.52
C PRO A 122 -13.50 2.03 -25.56
N GLY A 123 -13.57 3.27 -26.05
CA GLY A 123 -14.11 4.40 -25.29
C GLY A 123 -13.16 5.08 -24.29
N VAL A 124 -11.87 4.74 -24.24
CA VAL A 124 -10.89 5.38 -23.34
C VAL A 124 -10.73 6.90 -23.59
N GLY A 125 -11.16 7.42 -24.74
CA GLY A 125 -11.08 8.85 -25.10
C GLY A 125 -12.35 9.68 -24.80
N ILE A 126 -13.30 9.17 -24.03
CA ILE A 126 -14.54 9.90 -23.67
C ILE A 126 -14.19 11.06 -22.72
N ASP A 127 -14.80 12.24 -22.90
CA ASP A 127 -14.53 13.45 -22.12
C ASP A 127 -14.80 13.31 -20.62
N LYS A 128 -15.69 12.39 -20.23
CA LYS A 128 -16.08 12.09 -18.84
C LYS A 128 -15.20 11.02 -18.17
N LEU A 129 -14.18 10.56 -18.89
CA LEU A 129 -13.23 9.57 -18.39
C LEU A 129 -11.91 10.27 -18.05
N PHE A 130 -11.48 10.11 -16.82
CA PHE A 130 -10.34 10.80 -16.25
C PHE A 130 -9.26 9.83 -15.78
N THR A 131 -8.03 10.31 -15.76
CA THR A 131 -6.91 9.74 -15.03
C THR A 131 -6.39 10.80 -14.06
N LEU A 132 -5.72 10.38 -12.99
CA LEU A 132 -5.14 11.30 -12.01
C LEU A 132 -3.64 10.99 -11.85
N ARG A 133 -2.80 11.97 -12.24
CA ARG A 133 -1.34 11.89 -12.07
C ARG A 133 -0.68 13.23 -11.87
N THR A 134 -1.17 14.29 -12.52
CA THR A 134 -0.54 15.61 -12.53
C THR A 134 -1.47 16.68 -11.92
N VAL A 135 -0.92 17.87 -11.70
CA VAL A 135 -1.71 19.03 -11.24
C VAL A 135 -2.76 19.40 -12.29
N GLU A 136 -2.41 19.31 -13.57
CA GLU A 136 -3.34 19.58 -14.67
C GLU A 136 -4.51 18.58 -14.68
N ASP A 137 -4.26 17.29 -14.46
CA ASP A 137 -5.33 16.29 -14.31
C ASP A 137 -6.27 16.66 -13.17
N THR A 138 -5.70 17.07 -12.04
CA THR A 138 -6.44 17.47 -10.85
C THR A 138 -7.36 18.64 -11.13
N PHE A 139 -6.84 19.71 -11.76
CA PHE A 139 -7.63 20.87 -12.11
C PHE A 139 -8.71 20.55 -13.15
N ARG A 140 -8.42 19.64 -14.10
CA ARG A 140 -9.41 19.17 -15.08
C ARG A 140 -10.56 18.43 -14.39
N ILE A 141 -10.26 17.51 -13.46
CA ILE A 141 -11.28 16.79 -12.68
C ILE A 141 -12.08 17.78 -11.81
N LYS A 142 -11.40 18.64 -11.05
CA LYS A 142 -12.06 19.63 -10.18
C LYS A 142 -12.97 20.58 -10.96
N LYS A 143 -12.50 21.08 -12.11
CA LYS A 143 -13.29 21.93 -12.99
C LYS A 143 -14.53 21.19 -13.52
N TYR A 144 -14.39 19.90 -13.88
CA TYR A 144 -15.51 19.08 -14.31
C TYR A 144 -16.55 18.93 -13.21
N ILE A 145 -16.13 18.58 -11.99
CA ILE A 145 -16.99 18.42 -10.82
C ILE A 145 -17.75 19.73 -10.54
N ASN A 146 -17.05 20.85 -10.47
CA ASN A 146 -17.64 22.16 -10.16
C ASN A 146 -18.61 22.67 -11.24
N LYS A 147 -18.39 22.30 -12.51
CA LYS A 147 -19.24 22.71 -13.61
C LYS A 147 -20.48 21.83 -13.79
N ASN A 148 -20.32 20.52 -13.65
CA ASN A 148 -21.34 19.55 -14.05
C ASN A 148 -22.08 18.93 -12.86
N HIS A 149 -21.57 19.09 -11.64
CA HIS A 149 -22.13 18.56 -10.39
C HIS A 149 -22.52 17.07 -10.50
N PRO A 150 -21.57 16.18 -10.89
CA PRO A 150 -21.83 14.77 -11.03
C PRO A 150 -22.29 14.17 -9.71
N LYS A 151 -23.28 13.28 -9.77
CA LYS A 151 -23.84 12.60 -8.59
C LYS A 151 -23.28 11.20 -8.40
N SER A 152 -22.71 10.65 -9.45
CA SER A 152 -22.18 9.27 -9.44
C SER A 152 -20.85 9.17 -10.14
N VAL A 153 -19.99 8.28 -9.63
CA VAL A 153 -18.67 7.98 -10.20
C VAL A 153 -18.35 6.50 -10.14
N VAL A 154 -17.78 5.97 -11.20
CA VAL A 154 -17.14 4.67 -11.20
C VAL A 154 -15.62 4.85 -11.19
N LEU A 155 -14.97 4.25 -10.20
CA LEU A 155 -13.51 4.17 -10.09
C LEU A 155 -13.06 2.81 -10.59
N ALA A 156 -12.34 2.77 -11.70
CA ALA A 156 -11.74 1.54 -12.21
C ALA A 156 -10.34 1.38 -11.59
N GLY A 157 -10.24 0.52 -10.58
CA GLY A 157 -9.02 0.24 -9.83
C GLY A 157 -9.12 0.57 -8.33
N GLY A 158 -8.72 -0.38 -7.51
CA GLY A 158 -8.80 -0.34 -6.03
C GLY A 158 -7.43 -0.31 -5.35
N GLY A 159 -6.46 0.42 -5.93
CA GLY A 159 -5.18 0.73 -5.30
C GLY A 159 -5.23 2.04 -4.51
N PHE A 160 -4.05 2.60 -4.12
CA PHE A 160 -3.94 3.84 -3.33
C PHE A 160 -4.77 4.98 -3.92
N ILE A 161 -4.52 5.36 -5.17
CA ILE A 161 -5.23 6.46 -5.83
C ILE A 161 -6.74 6.20 -5.89
N GLY A 162 -7.14 4.94 -6.16
CA GLY A 162 -8.55 4.56 -6.23
C GLY A 162 -9.28 4.74 -4.90
N LEU A 163 -8.67 4.34 -3.77
CA LEU A 163 -9.26 4.49 -2.45
C LEU A 163 -9.29 5.95 -1.99
N GLU A 164 -8.19 6.70 -2.19
CA GLU A 164 -8.15 8.13 -1.85
C GLU A 164 -9.18 8.93 -2.66
N MET A 165 -9.32 8.65 -3.97
CA MET A 165 -10.37 9.24 -4.79
C MET A 165 -11.77 8.84 -4.33
N ALA A 166 -11.97 7.57 -3.95
CA ALA A 166 -13.27 7.09 -3.47
C ALA A 166 -13.71 7.81 -2.20
N GLU A 167 -12.82 7.95 -1.22
CA GLU A 167 -13.08 8.71 0.00
C GLU A 167 -13.44 10.16 -0.33
N ASN A 168 -12.57 10.85 -1.06
CA ASN A 168 -12.73 12.27 -1.34
C ASN A 168 -13.99 12.57 -2.18
N LEU A 169 -14.34 11.75 -3.17
CA LEU A 169 -15.55 11.93 -3.96
C LEU A 169 -16.82 11.57 -3.17
N ARG A 170 -16.73 10.58 -2.27
CA ARG A 170 -17.83 10.25 -1.37
C ARG A 170 -18.13 11.38 -0.38
N GLU A 171 -17.10 12.00 0.19
CA GLU A 171 -17.21 13.15 1.08
C GLU A 171 -17.84 14.38 0.36
N LEU A 172 -17.63 14.52 -0.96
CA LEU A 172 -18.34 15.50 -1.80
C LEU A 172 -19.82 15.11 -2.07
N GLY A 173 -20.30 13.98 -1.55
CA GLY A 173 -21.69 13.54 -1.65
C GLY A 173 -22.02 12.69 -2.88
N MET A 174 -21.04 12.21 -3.64
CA MET A 174 -21.26 11.36 -4.79
C MET A 174 -21.56 9.91 -4.40
N ASP A 175 -22.33 9.22 -5.21
CA ASP A 175 -22.44 7.76 -5.19
C ASP A 175 -21.22 7.14 -5.87
N VAL A 176 -20.39 6.44 -5.08
CA VAL A 176 -19.12 5.91 -5.55
C VAL A 176 -19.17 4.39 -5.68
N THR A 177 -18.75 3.89 -6.85
CA THR A 177 -18.57 2.46 -7.12
C THR A 177 -17.13 2.19 -7.50
N ILE A 178 -16.46 1.25 -6.84
CA ILE A 178 -15.12 0.77 -7.22
C ILE A 178 -15.26 -0.54 -7.98
N VAL A 179 -14.72 -0.59 -9.19
CA VAL A 179 -14.55 -1.83 -9.96
C VAL A 179 -13.10 -2.29 -9.89
N GLN A 180 -12.88 -3.53 -9.49
CA GLN A 180 -11.54 -4.09 -9.36
C GLN A 180 -11.48 -5.50 -9.94
N ARG A 181 -10.46 -5.77 -10.79
CA ARG A 181 -10.27 -7.09 -11.41
C ARG A 181 -9.92 -8.19 -10.41
N PRO A 182 -8.98 -8.03 -9.45
CA PRO A 182 -8.87 -8.93 -8.32
C PRO A 182 -10.11 -8.90 -7.41
N LYS A 183 -10.32 -9.99 -6.67
CA LYS A 183 -11.37 -10.07 -5.64
C LYS A 183 -11.04 -9.30 -4.35
N GLN A 184 -10.10 -8.36 -4.41
CA GLN A 184 -9.69 -7.52 -3.28
C GLN A 184 -9.23 -6.14 -3.73
N LEU A 185 -9.38 -5.17 -2.84
CA LEU A 185 -8.71 -3.88 -2.88
C LEU A 185 -7.29 -4.01 -2.32
N MET A 186 -6.44 -3.02 -2.58
CA MET A 186 -5.13 -2.88 -1.94
C MET A 186 -4.27 -4.17 -2.00
N ASN A 187 -3.81 -4.53 -3.19
CA ASN A 187 -2.95 -5.71 -3.42
C ASN A 187 -1.70 -5.84 -2.51
N PRO A 188 -1.12 -4.77 -1.91
CA PRO A 188 -0.07 -4.91 -0.91
C PRO A 188 -0.49 -5.64 0.37
N PHE A 189 -1.79 -5.74 0.64
CA PHE A 189 -2.34 -6.49 1.77
C PHE A 189 -2.66 -7.93 1.39
N ASP A 190 -2.65 -8.83 2.37
CA ASP A 190 -3.24 -10.16 2.20
C ASP A 190 -4.77 -10.07 2.09
N PRO A 191 -5.45 -11.04 1.43
CA PRO A 191 -6.90 -11.01 1.23
C PRO A 191 -7.70 -10.94 2.54
N ASP A 192 -7.21 -11.59 3.58
CA ASP A 192 -7.83 -11.59 4.91
C ASP A 192 -7.74 -10.20 5.58
N MET A 193 -6.61 -9.52 5.45
CA MET A 193 -6.44 -8.16 5.94
C MET A 193 -7.23 -7.16 5.09
N ALA A 194 -7.24 -7.30 3.76
CA ALA A 194 -8.01 -6.44 2.85
C ALA A 194 -9.51 -6.46 3.14
N SER A 195 -10.05 -7.55 3.69
CA SER A 195 -11.47 -7.65 4.09
C SER A 195 -11.90 -6.55 5.06
N MET A 196 -11.01 -6.10 5.94
CA MET A 196 -11.31 -4.99 6.85
C MET A 196 -11.40 -3.65 6.12
N ILE A 197 -10.57 -3.45 5.09
CA ILE A 197 -10.64 -2.28 4.21
C ILE A 197 -11.97 -2.29 3.44
N HIS A 198 -12.37 -3.45 2.90
CA HIS A 198 -13.66 -3.60 2.22
C HIS A 198 -14.83 -3.25 3.12
N ASN A 199 -14.83 -3.75 4.36
CA ASN A 199 -15.89 -3.49 5.33
C ASN A 199 -15.98 -2.00 5.68
N GLU A 200 -14.84 -1.30 5.83
CA GLU A 200 -14.85 0.15 6.09
C GLU A 200 -15.37 0.93 4.88
N MET A 201 -14.96 0.58 3.67
CA MET A 201 -15.47 1.21 2.45
C MET A 201 -16.99 1.05 2.31
N ARG A 202 -17.53 -0.17 2.53
CA ARG A 202 -18.98 -0.42 2.49
C ARG A 202 -19.74 0.32 3.59
N LYS A 203 -19.18 0.39 4.79
CA LYS A 203 -19.75 1.16 5.92
C LYS A 203 -19.97 2.63 5.57
N HIS A 204 -19.09 3.20 4.74
CA HIS A 204 -19.20 4.57 4.22
C HIS A 204 -20.01 4.67 2.91
N GLY A 205 -20.68 3.59 2.49
CA GLY A 205 -21.58 3.59 1.34
C GLY A 205 -20.89 3.46 -0.02
N ILE A 206 -19.62 3.02 -0.04
CA ILE A 206 -18.92 2.70 -1.29
C ILE A 206 -19.39 1.33 -1.80
N LYS A 207 -19.83 1.26 -3.05
CA LYS A 207 -20.16 0.00 -3.72
C LYS A 207 -18.88 -0.65 -4.24
N LEU A 208 -18.69 -1.95 -3.91
CA LEU A 208 -17.51 -2.71 -4.31
C LEU A 208 -17.88 -3.80 -5.32
N VAL A 209 -17.41 -3.66 -6.54
CA VAL A 209 -17.55 -4.61 -7.65
C VAL A 209 -16.20 -5.30 -7.86
N LEU A 210 -15.92 -6.34 -7.03
CA LEU A 210 -14.63 -7.01 -6.96
C LEU A 210 -14.63 -8.30 -7.79
N GLY A 211 -13.53 -8.56 -8.51
CA GLY A 211 -13.36 -9.73 -9.37
C GLY A 211 -13.90 -9.54 -10.78
N TYR A 212 -14.25 -8.34 -11.18
CA TYR A 212 -14.80 -8.02 -12.49
C TYR A 212 -13.81 -7.24 -13.37
N THR A 213 -13.81 -7.55 -14.64
CA THR A 213 -12.93 -6.91 -15.63
C THR A 213 -13.72 -5.90 -16.46
N VAL A 214 -13.23 -4.67 -16.51
CA VAL A 214 -13.76 -3.65 -17.42
C VAL A 214 -13.31 -3.98 -18.86
N GLU A 215 -14.26 -3.99 -19.80
CA GLU A 215 -14.03 -4.27 -21.23
C GLU A 215 -14.19 -3.05 -22.13
N GLY A 216 -14.71 -1.94 -21.62
CA GLY A 216 -14.86 -0.71 -22.38
C GLY A 216 -15.75 0.32 -21.72
N PHE A 217 -15.90 1.44 -22.42
CA PHE A 217 -16.72 2.56 -21.99
C PHE A 217 -17.53 3.07 -23.18
N LYS A 218 -18.76 3.50 -22.93
CA LYS A 218 -19.63 4.14 -23.92
C LYS A 218 -20.30 5.34 -23.31
N GLU A 219 -20.43 6.42 -24.06
CA GLU A 219 -21.28 7.53 -23.67
C GLU A 219 -22.72 7.22 -24.10
N LYS A 220 -23.66 7.29 -23.15
CA LYS A 220 -25.06 7.03 -23.38
C LYS A 220 -25.90 7.91 -22.44
N ASP A 221 -26.88 8.60 -22.99
CA ASP A 221 -27.89 9.38 -22.24
C ASP A 221 -27.28 10.35 -21.21
N ASN A 222 -26.17 10.98 -21.58
CA ASN A 222 -25.37 11.88 -20.74
C ASN A 222 -24.64 11.21 -19.55
N GLU A 223 -24.56 9.89 -19.50
CA GLU A 223 -23.78 9.08 -18.56
C GLU A 223 -22.68 8.29 -19.29
N VAL A 224 -21.79 7.69 -18.54
CA VAL A 224 -20.83 6.70 -19.03
C VAL A 224 -21.31 5.31 -18.65
N GLU A 225 -21.58 4.50 -19.63
CA GLU A 225 -21.79 3.05 -19.48
C GLU A 225 -20.42 2.37 -19.42
N VAL A 226 -20.12 1.75 -18.27
CA VAL A 226 -18.91 0.96 -18.01
C VAL A 226 -19.23 -0.49 -18.31
N LEU A 227 -18.69 -1.01 -19.39
CA LEU A 227 -18.91 -2.39 -19.84
C LEU A 227 -18.05 -3.34 -19.00
N LEU A 228 -18.68 -4.32 -18.40
CA LEU A 228 -18.03 -5.37 -17.60
C LEU A 228 -18.12 -6.71 -18.33
N LYS A 229 -17.13 -7.57 -18.11
CA LYS A 229 -17.10 -8.90 -18.68
C LYS A 229 -18.15 -9.81 -18.05
N ASP A 230 -18.98 -10.44 -18.88
CA ASP A 230 -19.96 -11.47 -18.50
C ASP A 230 -20.96 -11.03 -17.40
N THR A 231 -21.26 -9.72 -17.30
CA THR A 231 -22.14 -9.17 -16.25
C THR A 231 -22.77 -7.85 -16.75
N PRO A 232 -23.88 -7.37 -16.15
CA PRO A 232 -24.47 -6.09 -16.49
C PRO A 232 -23.49 -4.92 -16.38
N SER A 233 -23.68 -3.91 -17.25
CA SER A 233 -22.90 -2.68 -17.23
C SER A 233 -23.22 -1.82 -16.00
N LEU A 234 -22.28 -0.96 -15.62
CA LEU A 234 -22.50 0.10 -14.64
C LEU A 234 -22.70 1.43 -15.37
N HIS A 235 -23.44 2.33 -14.74
CA HIS A 235 -23.69 3.68 -15.24
C HIS A 235 -23.24 4.71 -14.22
N ALA A 236 -22.59 5.79 -14.69
CA ALA A 236 -22.16 6.90 -13.83
C ALA A 236 -22.00 8.19 -14.65
N ASP A 237 -22.08 9.33 -13.95
CA ASP A 237 -21.86 10.66 -14.55
C ASP A 237 -20.40 10.88 -14.99
N MET A 238 -19.47 10.20 -14.33
CA MET A 238 -18.03 10.23 -14.66
C MET A 238 -17.32 8.95 -14.26
N VAL A 239 -16.16 8.74 -14.86
CA VAL A 239 -15.28 7.59 -14.56
C VAL A 239 -13.86 8.07 -14.29
N VAL A 240 -13.19 7.48 -13.30
CA VAL A 240 -11.75 7.68 -13.06
C VAL A 240 -11.01 6.36 -13.21
N LEU A 241 -10.01 6.32 -14.08
CA LEU A 241 -9.12 5.18 -14.25
C LEU A 241 -7.97 5.25 -13.25
N ALA A 242 -7.97 4.33 -12.28
CA ALA A 242 -6.94 4.18 -11.25
C ALA A 242 -6.33 2.77 -11.27
N ILE A 243 -6.18 2.16 -12.46
CA ILE A 243 -5.71 0.77 -12.67
C ILE A 243 -4.21 0.58 -12.51
N GLY A 244 -3.51 1.60 -12.04
CA GLY A 244 -2.07 1.61 -11.80
C GLY A 244 -1.30 2.50 -12.75
N VAL A 245 0.02 2.43 -12.64
CA VAL A 245 0.95 3.25 -13.41
C VAL A 245 1.94 2.37 -14.18
N THR A 246 2.45 2.90 -15.28
CA THR A 246 3.51 2.29 -16.11
C THR A 246 4.70 3.24 -16.14
N PRO A 247 5.94 2.76 -15.94
CA PRO A 247 7.15 3.57 -16.06
C PRO A 247 7.17 4.36 -17.36
N ASP A 248 7.50 5.65 -17.32
CA ASP A 248 7.60 6.50 -18.51
C ASP A 248 9.03 6.45 -19.07
N THR A 249 9.34 5.40 -19.83
CA THR A 249 10.69 5.02 -20.23
C THR A 249 10.92 5.03 -21.74
N ALA A 250 10.02 5.59 -22.52
CA ALA A 250 10.17 5.68 -23.98
C ALA A 250 11.51 6.35 -24.37
N LEU A 251 11.82 7.47 -23.72
CA LEU A 251 13.06 8.20 -23.92
C LEU A 251 14.32 7.35 -23.62
N ALA A 252 14.30 6.59 -22.53
CA ALA A 252 15.40 5.70 -22.14
C ALA A 252 15.56 4.54 -23.13
N LYS A 253 14.45 3.98 -23.61
CA LYS A 253 14.41 2.91 -24.61
C LYS A 253 15.02 3.35 -25.94
N GLU A 254 14.63 4.53 -26.42
CA GLU A 254 15.14 5.10 -27.67
C GLU A 254 16.62 5.45 -27.59
N ALA A 255 17.11 5.82 -26.41
CA ALA A 255 18.52 6.07 -26.13
C ALA A 255 19.36 4.79 -25.93
N GLY A 256 18.75 3.60 -26.01
CA GLY A 256 19.44 2.31 -25.89
C GLY A 256 19.80 1.90 -24.48
N LEU A 257 19.14 2.45 -23.45
CA LEU A 257 19.33 2.03 -22.07
C LEU A 257 18.71 0.66 -21.82
N GLU A 258 19.33 -0.15 -20.97
CA GLU A 258 18.78 -1.45 -20.57
C GLU A 258 17.49 -1.28 -19.75
N LEU A 259 16.48 -2.08 -20.11
CA LEU A 259 15.16 -2.07 -19.47
C LEU A 259 14.84 -3.44 -18.86
N GLY A 260 14.16 -3.42 -17.73
CA GLY A 260 13.77 -4.60 -16.97
C GLY A 260 12.25 -4.80 -16.86
N ILE A 261 11.77 -5.06 -15.64
CA ILE A 261 10.37 -5.37 -15.35
C ILE A 261 9.45 -4.24 -15.86
N LYS A 262 8.44 -4.57 -16.66
CA LYS A 262 7.49 -3.60 -17.25
C LYS A 262 8.18 -2.44 -17.97
N GLU A 263 9.30 -2.70 -18.62
CA GLU A 263 10.11 -1.70 -19.33
C GLU A 263 10.69 -0.61 -18.41
N SER A 264 10.85 -0.85 -17.11
CA SER A 264 11.54 0.07 -16.19
C SER A 264 13.04 0.14 -16.47
N ILE A 265 13.67 1.26 -16.18
CA ILE A 265 15.11 1.45 -16.36
C ILE A 265 15.86 0.59 -15.34
N ILE A 266 16.82 -0.22 -15.81
CA ILE A 266 17.75 -0.94 -14.95
C ILE A 266 18.81 0.01 -14.45
N VAL A 267 19.02 0.02 -13.13
CA VAL A 267 20.09 0.78 -12.48
C VAL A 267 20.85 -0.12 -11.50
N ASN A 268 22.11 0.19 -11.27
CA ASN A 268 22.89 -0.43 -10.20
C ASN A 268 22.55 0.21 -8.82
N ASP A 269 23.23 -0.21 -7.77
CA ASP A 269 23.01 0.32 -6.42
C ASP A 269 23.51 1.77 -6.24
N ARG A 270 24.34 2.28 -7.16
CA ARG A 270 24.73 3.69 -7.24
C ARG A 270 23.75 4.52 -8.06
N MET A 271 22.65 3.93 -8.54
CA MET A 271 21.63 4.51 -9.43
C MET A 271 22.15 4.87 -10.83
N GLU A 272 23.24 4.26 -11.27
CA GLU A 272 23.81 4.39 -12.62
C GLU A 272 23.06 3.45 -13.58
N THR A 273 22.75 3.92 -14.79
CA THR A 273 22.16 3.11 -15.86
C THR A 273 23.23 2.28 -16.59
N SER A 274 22.83 1.51 -17.60
CA SER A 274 23.75 0.77 -18.47
C SER A 274 24.67 1.68 -19.32
N VAL A 275 24.38 2.98 -19.37
CA VAL A 275 25.15 3.97 -20.13
C VAL A 275 25.90 4.90 -19.19
N PRO A 276 27.23 5.07 -19.34
CA PRO A 276 28.02 5.94 -18.47
C PRO A 276 27.48 7.36 -18.44
N ASP A 277 27.61 8.00 -17.26
CA ASP A 277 27.20 9.37 -17.00
C ASP A 277 25.67 9.63 -17.06
N ILE A 278 24.87 8.56 -17.22
CA ILE A 278 23.42 8.62 -17.15
C ILE A 278 22.93 7.86 -15.92
N TYR A 279 22.14 8.54 -15.08
CA TYR A 279 21.55 8.04 -13.85
C TYR A 279 20.03 8.05 -13.98
N ALA A 280 19.34 7.22 -13.19
CA ALA A 280 17.88 7.27 -13.16
C ALA A 280 17.30 7.07 -11.76
N ALA A 281 16.12 7.67 -11.49
CA ALA A 281 15.44 7.61 -10.20
C ALA A 281 13.93 7.67 -10.31
N GLY A 282 13.25 7.32 -9.22
CA GLY A 282 11.80 7.42 -9.04
C GLY A 282 11.03 6.27 -9.66
N ASP A 283 9.78 6.53 -10.06
CA ASP A 283 8.84 5.50 -10.52
C ASP A 283 9.24 4.84 -11.85
N ALA A 284 10.23 5.39 -12.53
CA ALA A 284 10.74 4.86 -13.79
C ALA A 284 11.76 3.72 -13.62
N VAL A 285 12.31 3.50 -12.43
CA VAL A 285 13.42 2.56 -12.22
C VAL A 285 13.01 1.25 -11.57
N GLN A 286 13.70 0.18 -11.93
CA GLN A 286 13.67 -1.10 -11.26
C GLN A 286 14.58 -1.04 -10.02
N VAL A 287 14.10 -1.61 -8.92
CA VAL A 287 14.85 -1.66 -7.66
C VAL A 287 14.81 -3.07 -7.07
N LYS A 288 15.70 -3.36 -6.11
CA LYS A 288 15.65 -4.59 -5.31
C LYS A 288 14.64 -4.43 -4.17
N HIS A 289 13.81 -5.46 -3.97
CA HIS A 289 13.02 -5.58 -2.75
C HIS A 289 13.94 -6.04 -1.61
N SER A 290 14.08 -5.23 -0.56
CA SER A 290 15.12 -5.44 0.47
C SER A 290 14.95 -6.75 1.28
N VAL A 291 13.73 -7.32 1.33
CA VAL A 291 13.46 -8.58 2.05
C VAL A 291 13.74 -9.82 1.19
N THR A 292 13.38 -9.78 -0.11
CA THR A 292 13.47 -10.94 -1.01
C THR A 292 14.66 -10.87 -1.98
N SER A 293 15.29 -9.72 -2.10
CA SER A 293 16.32 -9.40 -3.10
C SER A 293 15.85 -9.53 -4.57
N ASN A 294 14.56 -9.75 -4.79
CA ASN A 294 13.97 -9.80 -6.12
C ASN A 294 13.86 -8.39 -6.72
N ASP A 295 13.91 -8.35 -8.04
CA ASP A 295 13.63 -7.13 -8.78
C ASP A 295 12.15 -6.74 -8.65
N THR A 296 11.89 -5.46 -8.45
CA THR A 296 10.53 -4.94 -8.24
C THR A 296 10.39 -3.49 -8.68
N LEU A 297 9.16 -3.01 -8.72
CA LEU A 297 8.81 -1.61 -8.91
C LEU A 297 8.13 -1.11 -7.64
N ILE A 298 8.66 -0.03 -7.07
CA ILE A 298 8.09 0.60 -5.86
C ILE A 298 7.93 2.09 -6.14
N SER A 299 6.74 2.45 -6.61
CA SER A 299 6.36 3.80 -6.98
C SER A 299 5.91 4.59 -5.74
N LEU A 300 6.87 5.00 -4.91
CA LEU A 300 6.67 5.75 -3.67
C LEU A 300 7.63 6.93 -3.59
N ALA A 301 7.17 8.04 -2.99
CA ALA A 301 7.96 9.27 -2.87
C ALA A 301 9.23 9.11 -2.01
N GLY A 302 9.16 8.34 -0.92
CA GLY A 302 10.31 8.08 -0.05
C GLY A 302 11.51 7.45 -0.78
N PRO A 303 11.33 6.32 -1.49
CA PRO A 303 12.33 5.75 -2.39
C PRO A 303 12.87 6.75 -3.41
N ALA A 304 12.02 7.46 -4.14
CA ALA A 304 12.43 8.43 -5.15
C ALA A 304 13.35 9.54 -4.58
N ASN A 305 13.02 10.08 -3.41
CA ASN A 305 13.85 11.08 -2.74
C ASN A 305 15.20 10.52 -2.29
N LYS A 306 15.25 9.31 -1.75
CA LYS A 306 16.51 8.64 -1.37
C LYS A 306 17.39 8.39 -2.58
N GLN A 307 16.81 7.92 -3.68
CA GLN A 307 17.52 7.69 -4.95
C GLN A 307 18.09 8.99 -5.52
N GLY A 308 17.30 10.07 -5.58
CA GLY A 308 17.79 11.39 -6.02
C GLY A 308 18.95 11.91 -5.18
N ARG A 309 18.92 11.67 -3.86
CA ARG A 309 20.04 12.02 -2.97
C ARG A 309 21.30 11.19 -3.27
N ILE A 310 21.17 9.88 -3.45
CA ILE A 310 22.28 8.96 -3.78
C ILE A 310 22.93 9.34 -5.11
N ILE A 311 22.13 9.64 -6.13
CA ILE A 311 22.62 10.12 -7.42
C ILE A 311 23.48 11.38 -7.25
N ALA A 312 22.96 12.36 -6.51
CA ALA A 312 23.67 13.61 -6.28
C ALA A 312 24.99 13.41 -5.53
N ASP A 313 24.99 12.58 -4.49
CA ASP A 313 26.20 12.24 -3.75
C ASP A 313 27.24 11.59 -4.68
N ASN A 314 26.83 10.65 -5.52
CA ASN A 314 27.74 9.93 -6.46
C ASN A 314 28.25 10.81 -7.60
N ILE A 315 27.40 11.67 -8.16
CA ILE A 315 27.82 12.65 -9.19
C ILE A 315 28.88 13.61 -8.65
N CYS A 316 28.78 13.96 -7.37
CA CYS A 316 29.74 14.87 -6.71
C CYS A 316 30.94 14.14 -6.07
N GLY A 317 31.23 12.90 -6.48
CA GLY A 317 32.41 12.14 -6.06
C GLY A 317 32.24 11.32 -4.79
N GLY A 318 31.02 11.17 -4.28
CA GLY A 318 30.70 10.29 -3.17
C GLY A 318 30.60 8.81 -3.56
N ASP A 319 30.37 7.96 -2.55
CA ASP A 319 30.18 6.51 -2.68
C ASP A 319 28.95 6.07 -1.90
N SER A 320 27.77 6.47 -2.37
CA SER A 320 26.49 6.17 -1.76
C SER A 320 25.77 5.05 -2.50
N HIS A 321 25.13 4.14 -1.75
CA HIS A 321 24.45 2.95 -2.29
C HIS A 321 22.98 2.89 -1.90
N TYR A 322 22.14 2.52 -2.84
CA TYR A 322 20.72 2.28 -2.61
C TYR A 322 20.47 0.81 -2.24
N LEU A 323 20.13 0.55 -0.99
CA LEU A 323 19.95 -0.81 -0.48
C LEU A 323 18.60 -1.44 -0.84
N GLY A 324 17.88 -0.85 -1.78
CA GLY A 324 16.54 -1.28 -2.15
C GLY A 324 15.44 -0.70 -1.27
N SER A 325 14.24 -1.24 -1.40
CA SER A 325 13.07 -0.82 -0.63
C SER A 325 12.24 -2.01 -0.18
N GLN A 326 11.65 -1.90 0.99
CA GLN A 326 10.70 -2.88 1.52
C GLN A 326 9.24 -2.51 1.27
N GLY A 327 8.97 -1.39 0.60
CA GLY A 327 7.63 -0.97 0.20
C GLY A 327 6.73 -0.53 1.36
N SER A 328 7.31 0.08 2.41
CA SER A 328 6.51 0.62 3.52
C SER A 328 5.53 1.67 3.02
N SER A 329 4.26 1.49 3.35
CA SER A 329 3.18 2.38 2.91
C SER A 329 2.07 2.46 3.95
N VAL A 330 1.39 3.59 3.96
CA VAL A 330 0.23 3.87 4.80
C VAL A 330 -0.82 4.61 3.98
N ILE A 331 -2.09 4.33 4.26
CA ILE A 331 -3.23 5.01 3.64
C ILE A 331 -4.31 5.28 4.69
N LYS A 332 -4.94 6.43 4.57
CA LYS A 332 -6.19 6.75 5.25
C LYS A 332 -7.37 6.21 4.44
N VAL A 333 -8.31 5.57 5.09
CA VAL A 333 -9.55 5.05 4.52
C VAL A 333 -10.68 5.52 5.42
N PHE A 334 -11.22 6.69 5.15
CA PHE A 334 -12.12 7.43 6.06
C PHE A 334 -11.49 7.63 7.44
N ASP A 335 -12.09 7.08 8.50
CA ASP A 335 -11.53 7.16 9.85
C ASP A 335 -10.47 6.09 10.14
N MET A 336 -10.34 5.11 9.26
CA MET A 336 -9.42 3.98 9.41
C MET A 336 -8.07 4.27 8.77
N THR A 337 -7.02 3.72 9.33
CA THR A 337 -5.66 3.68 8.77
C THR A 337 -5.29 2.26 8.43
N ALA A 338 -4.75 2.04 7.23
CA ALA A 338 -4.20 0.77 6.80
C ALA A 338 -2.73 0.95 6.41
N ALA A 339 -1.83 0.13 6.93
CA ALA A 339 -0.40 0.23 6.69
C ALA A 339 0.24 -1.14 6.49
N THR A 340 1.27 -1.18 5.65
CA THR A 340 2.02 -2.40 5.36
C THR A 340 3.51 -2.10 5.17
N THR A 341 4.35 -3.08 5.47
CA THR A 341 5.80 -3.02 5.25
C THR A 341 6.35 -4.42 4.99
N GLY A 342 7.43 -4.51 4.22
CA GLY A 342 8.04 -5.79 3.85
C GLY A 342 7.18 -6.58 2.86
N ILE A 343 7.13 -7.90 3.02
CA ILE A 343 6.37 -8.79 2.14
C ILE A 343 5.14 -9.35 2.86
N ASN A 344 3.99 -9.37 2.20
CA ASN A 344 2.81 -10.05 2.72
C ASN A 344 2.93 -11.58 2.60
N GLU A 345 2.11 -12.32 3.34
CA GLU A 345 2.15 -13.79 3.38
C GLU A 345 1.95 -14.42 2.00
N THR A 346 0.99 -13.91 1.24
CA THR A 346 0.66 -14.39 -0.11
C THR A 346 1.87 -14.30 -1.05
N ASN A 347 2.57 -13.18 -1.04
CA ASN A 347 3.74 -12.97 -1.89
C ASN A 347 4.98 -13.69 -1.36
N ALA A 348 5.13 -13.84 -0.04
CA ALA A 348 6.19 -14.63 0.57
C ALA A 348 6.09 -16.11 0.13
N LYS A 349 4.90 -16.69 0.23
CA LYS A 349 4.63 -18.07 -0.25
C LYS A 349 4.88 -18.22 -1.76
N LYS A 350 4.45 -17.25 -2.58
CA LYS A 350 4.72 -17.22 -4.03
C LYS A 350 6.21 -17.13 -4.35
N SER A 351 6.99 -16.49 -3.50
CA SER A 351 8.45 -16.39 -3.62
C SER A 351 9.18 -17.63 -3.10
N GLY A 352 8.45 -18.67 -2.68
CA GLY A 352 9.03 -19.94 -2.19
C GLY A 352 9.54 -19.89 -0.75
N LEU A 353 9.18 -18.86 0.03
CA LEU A 353 9.54 -18.75 1.43
C LEU A 353 8.58 -19.58 2.29
N ASP A 354 9.11 -20.39 3.20
CA ASP A 354 8.31 -21.10 4.22
C ASP A 354 8.04 -20.16 5.39
N VAL A 355 6.83 -19.63 5.44
CA VAL A 355 6.44 -18.57 6.37
C VAL A 355 5.31 -19.00 7.28
N ASP A 356 5.29 -18.38 8.45
CA ASP A 356 4.15 -18.40 9.35
C ASP A 356 3.77 -16.96 9.72
N THR A 357 2.59 -16.82 10.33
CA THR A 357 2.05 -15.51 10.70
C THR A 357 1.46 -15.54 12.11
N VAL A 358 1.46 -14.39 12.76
CA VAL A 358 0.61 -14.15 13.93
C VAL A 358 -0.34 -13.01 13.62
N ILE A 359 -1.61 -13.19 13.99
CA ILE A 359 -2.64 -12.15 13.90
C ILE A 359 -3.14 -11.85 15.30
N LEU A 360 -3.12 -10.58 15.68
CA LEU A 360 -3.57 -10.12 16.98
C LEU A 360 -4.39 -8.84 16.85
N SER A 361 -5.30 -8.62 17.81
CA SER A 361 -6.19 -7.45 17.83
C SER A 361 -6.03 -6.67 19.14
N PRO A 362 -4.89 -5.98 19.36
CA PRO A 362 -4.64 -5.18 20.55
C PRO A 362 -5.36 -3.83 20.50
N MET A 363 -5.44 -3.17 21.66
CA MET A 363 -5.84 -1.77 21.75
C MET A 363 -4.69 -0.85 21.32
N SER A 364 -5.04 0.32 20.76
CA SER A 364 -4.06 1.36 20.41
C SER A 364 -3.29 1.89 21.59
N HIS A 365 -3.95 1.96 22.75
CA HIS A 365 -3.37 2.40 24.02
C HIS A 365 -4.05 1.70 25.22
N ALA A 366 -3.66 2.06 26.43
CA ALA A 366 -4.18 1.47 27.67
C ALA A 366 -5.71 1.60 27.78
N GLY A 367 -6.39 0.47 28.00
CA GLY A 367 -7.86 0.41 27.97
C GLY A 367 -8.57 1.20 29.07
N TYR A 368 -7.87 1.58 30.14
CA TYR A 368 -8.41 2.46 31.18
C TYR A 368 -8.35 3.95 30.81
N TYR A 369 -7.59 4.32 29.76
CA TYR A 369 -7.58 5.68 29.24
C TYR A 369 -8.64 5.79 28.12
N PRO A 370 -9.46 6.88 28.13
CA PRO A 370 -10.54 7.03 27.16
C PRO A 370 -10.05 7.09 25.70
N GLY A 371 -10.87 6.58 24.79
CA GLY A 371 -10.64 6.74 23.36
C GLY A 371 -9.91 5.58 22.69
N GLY A 372 -9.41 4.59 23.43
CA GLY A 372 -8.68 3.45 22.87
C GLY A 372 -9.45 2.73 21.76
N LYS A 373 -8.78 2.47 20.63
CA LYS A 373 -9.33 1.78 19.47
C LYS A 373 -8.61 0.45 19.26
N VAL A 374 -9.34 -0.54 18.79
CA VAL A 374 -8.73 -1.83 18.42
C VAL A 374 -8.07 -1.69 17.05
N MET A 375 -6.86 -2.24 16.94
CA MET A 375 -6.20 -2.47 15.64
C MET A 375 -6.07 -3.97 15.40
N THR A 376 -5.97 -4.38 14.15
CA THR A 376 -5.59 -5.75 13.77
C THR A 376 -4.21 -5.70 13.13
N MET A 377 -3.30 -6.49 13.67
CA MET A 377 -1.91 -6.58 13.22
C MET A 377 -1.63 -8.01 12.77
N LYS A 378 -1.07 -8.15 11.57
CA LYS A 378 -0.54 -9.41 11.04
C LYS A 378 0.96 -9.25 10.84
N VAL A 379 1.75 -10.15 11.42
CA VAL A 379 3.22 -10.18 11.28
C VAL A 379 3.61 -11.45 10.56
N VAL A 380 4.43 -11.32 9.52
CA VAL A 380 4.92 -12.41 8.66
C VAL A 380 6.39 -12.68 8.99
N PHE A 381 6.73 -13.94 9.24
CA PHE A 381 8.10 -14.36 9.55
C PHE A 381 8.42 -15.74 8.96
N GLU A 382 9.69 -16.02 8.75
CA GLU A 382 10.17 -17.30 8.26
C GLU A 382 10.15 -18.34 9.40
N LYS A 383 9.61 -19.54 9.16
CA LYS A 383 9.33 -20.53 10.21
C LYS A 383 10.57 -20.99 10.97
N GLU A 384 11.65 -21.34 10.27
CA GLU A 384 12.83 -21.92 10.91
C GLU A 384 13.72 -20.88 11.57
N THR A 385 13.93 -19.74 10.90
CA THR A 385 14.88 -18.73 11.33
C THR A 385 14.24 -17.65 12.21
N TYR A 386 12.91 -17.54 12.16
CA TYR A 386 12.13 -16.44 12.73
C TYR A 386 12.50 -15.05 12.16
N ARG A 387 13.14 -14.98 11.00
CA ARG A 387 13.45 -13.72 10.33
C ARG A 387 12.16 -12.95 10.06
N LEU A 388 12.11 -11.70 10.51
CA LEU A 388 10.97 -10.82 10.27
C LEU A 388 10.93 -10.42 8.80
N LEU A 389 9.81 -10.69 8.11
CA LEU A 389 9.69 -10.51 6.67
C LEU A 389 8.72 -9.39 6.29
N GLY A 390 7.66 -9.22 7.07
CA GLY A 390 6.64 -8.22 6.77
C GLY A 390 5.61 -8.05 7.86
N ALA A 391 4.82 -6.99 7.71
CA ALA A 391 3.69 -6.73 8.60
C ALA A 391 2.61 -5.91 7.91
N GLN A 392 1.38 -6.09 8.39
CA GLN A 392 0.20 -5.35 7.97
C GLN A 392 -0.57 -4.95 9.20
N ILE A 393 -1.01 -3.70 9.29
CA ILE A 393 -1.78 -3.19 10.43
C ILE A 393 -2.95 -2.38 9.91
N ILE A 394 -4.13 -2.64 10.47
CA ILE A 394 -5.36 -1.92 10.14
C ILE A 394 -6.05 -1.52 11.44
N GLY A 395 -6.44 -0.26 11.56
CA GLY A 395 -7.09 0.27 12.76
C GLY A 395 -7.36 1.76 12.66
N TYR A 396 -7.87 2.34 13.72
CA TYR A 396 -8.27 3.75 13.73
C TYR A 396 -7.26 4.68 14.40
N GLU A 397 -6.30 4.13 15.15
CA GLU A 397 -5.32 4.92 15.90
C GLU A 397 -4.03 4.14 16.12
N GLY A 398 -2.88 4.82 16.01
CA GLY A 398 -1.55 4.30 16.32
C GLY A 398 -1.04 3.21 15.39
N VAL A 399 -1.62 3.07 14.19
CA VAL A 399 -1.20 2.14 13.14
C VAL A 399 0.13 2.58 12.53
N ASP A 400 0.25 3.86 12.20
CA ASP A 400 1.42 4.51 11.62
C ASP A 400 2.67 4.35 12.50
N LYS A 401 2.53 4.59 13.82
CA LYS A 401 3.61 4.37 14.78
C LYS A 401 4.14 2.94 14.75
N ARG A 402 3.25 1.92 14.73
CA ARG A 402 3.66 0.52 14.84
C ARG A 402 4.22 -0.04 13.55
N ILE A 403 3.69 0.40 12.42
CA ILE A 403 4.25 -0.04 11.12
C ILE A 403 5.67 0.48 10.94
N ASP A 404 6.00 1.69 11.40
CA ASP A 404 7.35 2.24 11.32
C ASP A 404 8.33 1.51 12.26
N VAL A 405 7.88 1.08 13.45
CA VAL A 405 8.69 0.22 14.32
C VAL A 405 9.00 -1.11 13.64
N LEU A 406 7.99 -1.76 13.03
CA LEU A 406 8.18 -3.02 12.30
C LEU A 406 9.03 -2.83 11.05
N ALA A 407 8.86 -1.73 10.32
CA ALA A 407 9.70 -1.38 9.18
C ALA A 407 11.18 -1.21 9.59
N THR A 408 11.42 -0.56 10.72
CA THR A 408 12.76 -0.40 11.29
C THR A 408 13.34 -1.74 11.72
N ALA A 409 12.55 -2.60 12.35
CA ALA A 409 12.97 -3.93 12.75
C ALA A 409 13.34 -4.82 11.56
N ILE A 410 12.57 -4.79 10.47
CA ILE A 410 12.89 -5.48 9.21
C ILE A 410 14.20 -4.95 8.63
N HIS A 411 14.34 -3.63 8.55
CA HIS A 411 15.56 -2.99 8.02
C HIS A 411 16.81 -3.36 8.83
N ALA A 412 16.68 -3.44 10.15
CA ALA A 412 17.75 -3.85 11.06
C ALA A 412 18.02 -5.36 11.06
N GLY A 413 17.25 -6.17 10.32
CA GLY A 413 17.40 -7.62 10.25
C GLY A 413 17.02 -8.36 11.53
N LEU A 414 16.13 -7.81 12.35
CA LEU A 414 15.69 -8.45 13.59
C LEU A 414 14.91 -9.74 13.28
N LYS A 415 15.03 -10.71 14.19
CA LYS A 415 14.10 -11.84 14.27
C LYS A 415 12.78 -11.39 14.90
N ALA A 416 11.68 -11.95 14.45
CA ALA A 416 10.35 -11.64 14.97
C ALA A 416 10.22 -11.94 16.47
N THR A 417 10.97 -12.91 16.99
CA THR A 417 11.07 -13.19 18.45
C THR A 417 11.71 -12.05 19.25
N GLN A 418 12.55 -11.22 18.63
CA GLN A 418 13.22 -10.09 19.28
C GLN A 418 12.32 -8.85 19.43
N LEU A 419 11.16 -8.82 18.75
CA LEU A 419 10.18 -7.75 18.92
C LEU A 419 9.72 -7.60 20.38
N LYS A 420 9.76 -8.68 21.17
CA LYS A 420 9.44 -8.68 22.60
C LYS A 420 10.40 -7.84 23.44
N ASP A 421 11.64 -7.67 22.98
CA ASP A 421 12.74 -7.05 23.72
C ASP A 421 12.87 -5.55 23.39
N LEU A 422 12.06 -5.03 22.44
CA LEU A 422 12.09 -3.62 22.08
C LEU A 422 11.59 -2.75 23.24
N ASP A 423 12.41 -1.79 23.65
CA ASP A 423 12.04 -0.79 24.66
C ASP A 423 11.29 0.36 23.99
N LEU A 424 9.96 0.28 23.98
CA LEU A 424 9.08 1.21 23.29
C LEU A 424 8.44 2.18 24.28
N ALA A 425 8.37 3.46 23.89
CA ALA A 425 7.84 4.53 24.71
C ALA A 425 6.37 4.29 25.08
N TYR A 426 6.07 4.41 26.38
CA TYR A 426 4.75 4.23 26.93
C TYR A 426 4.31 5.43 27.79
N ALA A 427 3.10 5.87 27.53
CA ALA A 427 2.22 6.56 28.47
C ALA A 427 0.76 6.23 28.08
N PRO A 428 -0.21 6.27 29.03
CA PRO A 428 -1.58 5.82 28.78
C PRO A 428 -2.26 6.34 27.52
N PRO A 429 -2.07 7.62 27.10
CA PRO A 429 -2.68 8.15 25.87
C PRO A 429 -2.07 7.59 24.56
N TYR A 430 -0.86 7.02 24.60
CA TYR A 430 -0.10 6.70 23.38
C TYR A 430 0.12 5.20 23.16
N SER A 431 0.08 4.40 24.22
CA SER A 431 0.31 2.97 24.15
C SER A 431 -0.21 2.25 25.40
N SER A 432 0.04 0.96 25.48
CA SER A 432 -0.02 0.17 26.72
C SER A 432 1.40 -0.24 27.14
N ALA A 433 1.60 -0.59 28.40
CA ALA A 433 2.89 -1.04 28.89
C ALA A 433 3.44 -2.26 28.12
N LYS A 434 2.55 -3.03 27.50
CA LYS A 434 2.87 -4.05 26.48
C LYS A 434 2.41 -3.50 25.13
N ASP A 435 3.32 -2.85 24.42
CA ASP A 435 2.98 -2.31 23.10
C ASP A 435 2.52 -3.44 22.14
N PRO A 436 1.59 -3.20 21.22
CA PRO A 436 1.20 -4.16 20.19
C PRO A 436 2.34 -4.89 19.50
N VAL A 437 3.46 -4.20 19.22
CA VAL A 437 4.66 -4.83 18.63
C VAL A 437 5.31 -5.82 19.61
N ASN A 438 5.42 -5.47 20.89
CA ASN A 438 5.93 -6.41 21.89
C ASN A 438 5.00 -7.61 22.06
N MET A 439 3.66 -7.40 22.01
CA MET A 439 2.69 -8.50 22.08
C MET A 439 2.87 -9.50 20.93
N ALA A 440 3.09 -9.02 19.70
CA ALA A 440 3.43 -9.89 18.57
C ALA A 440 4.70 -10.70 18.83
N GLY A 441 5.74 -10.02 19.37
CA GLY A 441 6.99 -10.68 19.78
C GLY A 441 6.79 -11.75 20.84
N PHE A 442 5.95 -11.51 21.86
CA PHE A 442 5.63 -12.51 22.88
C PHE A 442 4.92 -13.73 22.30
N MET A 443 3.97 -13.54 21.38
CA MET A 443 3.29 -14.66 20.71
C MET A 443 4.27 -15.50 19.93
N ILE A 444 5.12 -14.88 19.10
CA ILE A 444 6.10 -15.57 18.26
C ILE A 444 7.17 -16.27 19.12
N ASP A 445 7.62 -15.66 20.21
CA ASP A 445 8.54 -16.30 21.16
C ASP A 445 7.92 -17.54 21.83
N ASN A 446 6.63 -17.47 22.17
CA ASN A 446 5.88 -18.62 22.69
C ASN A 446 5.75 -19.75 21.63
N MET A 447 5.56 -19.41 20.37
CA MET A 447 5.56 -20.40 19.28
C MET A 447 6.95 -21.03 19.12
N ALA A 448 8.01 -20.23 19.11
CA ALA A 448 9.39 -20.71 19.02
C ALA A 448 9.80 -21.67 20.14
N LYS A 449 9.22 -21.48 21.33
CA LYS A 449 9.42 -22.34 22.50
C LYS A 449 8.46 -23.54 22.57
N GLY A 450 7.58 -23.71 21.59
CA GLY A 450 6.55 -24.74 21.59
C GLY A 450 5.46 -24.57 22.66
N ILE A 451 5.37 -23.37 23.28
CA ILE A 451 4.39 -23.02 24.31
C ILE A 451 3.02 -22.70 23.70
N LEU A 452 3.01 -22.22 22.48
CA LEU A 452 1.81 -21.87 21.71
C LEU A 452 1.81 -22.57 20.37
N LYS A 453 0.78 -23.36 20.10
CA LYS A 453 0.45 -23.84 18.75
C LYS A 453 -0.73 -23.03 18.22
N GLN A 454 -0.69 -22.67 16.95
CA GLN A 454 -1.76 -21.91 16.30
C GLN A 454 -2.46 -22.73 15.21
N TRP A 455 -3.65 -22.31 14.87
CA TRP A 455 -4.37 -22.67 13.66
C TRP A 455 -4.93 -21.41 13.00
N HIS A 456 -5.09 -21.45 11.68
CA HIS A 456 -5.43 -20.31 10.85
C HIS A 456 -6.79 -20.48 10.18
N LEU A 457 -7.31 -19.41 9.59
CA LEU A 457 -8.61 -19.42 8.93
C LEU A 457 -8.68 -20.46 7.79
N GLU A 458 -7.58 -20.70 7.09
CA GLU A 458 -7.50 -21.69 6.00
C GLU A 458 -7.67 -23.14 6.50
N ASP A 459 -7.38 -23.40 7.77
CA ASP A 459 -7.54 -24.71 8.39
C ASP A 459 -8.99 -25.03 8.74
N MET A 460 -9.88 -24.04 8.75
CA MET A 460 -11.26 -24.15 9.23
C MET A 460 -12.04 -25.29 8.58
N ASP A 461 -11.98 -25.39 7.25
CA ASP A 461 -12.70 -26.42 6.49
C ASP A 461 -12.24 -27.83 6.81
N LYS A 462 -10.98 -28.00 7.11
CA LYS A 462 -10.39 -29.27 7.52
C LYS A 462 -10.78 -29.61 8.95
N ILE A 463 -10.62 -28.65 9.86
CA ILE A 463 -10.86 -28.80 11.31
C ILE A 463 -12.35 -29.05 11.58
N SER A 464 -13.25 -28.31 10.95
CA SER A 464 -14.71 -28.45 11.14
C SER A 464 -15.28 -29.79 10.70
N LYS A 465 -14.58 -30.51 9.82
CA LYS A 465 -14.96 -31.85 9.33
C LYS A 465 -14.29 -32.99 10.11
N ASP A 466 -13.33 -32.67 10.97
CA ASP A 466 -12.60 -33.68 11.74
C ASP A 466 -13.40 -34.10 12.99
N LYS A 467 -13.95 -35.31 12.98
CA LYS A 467 -14.69 -35.88 14.12
C LYS A 467 -13.81 -36.15 15.35
N ASN A 468 -12.49 -36.15 15.17
CA ASN A 468 -11.54 -36.30 16.26
C ASN A 468 -11.09 -34.97 16.86
N ALA A 469 -11.57 -33.83 16.35
CA ALA A 469 -11.27 -32.53 16.89
C ALA A 469 -12.33 -32.08 17.92
N VAL A 470 -11.91 -31.37 18.96
CA VAL A 470 -12.79 -30.63 19.87
C VAL A 470 -12.72 -29.16 19.49
N LEU A 471 -13.88 -28.55 19.18
CA LEU A 471 -13.99 -27.15 18.82
C LEU A 471 -14.55 -26.37 20.02
N LEU A 472 -13.76 -25.45 20.60
CA LEU A 472 -14.09 -24.78 21.86
C LEU A 472 -14.01 -23.26 21.74
N ASP A 473 -15.15 -22.59 21.93
CA ASP A 473 -15.24 -21.14 22.06
C ASP A 473 -15.22 -20.76 23.53
N VAL A 474 -14.20 -20.01 23.94
CA VAL A 474 -14.01 -19.62 25.35
C VAL A 474 -14.43 -18.18 25.65
N ARG A 475 -15.26 -17.60 24.78
CA ARG A 475 -15.92 -16.32 25.04
C ARG A 475 -17.03 -16.46 26.06
N THR A 476 -17.52 -15.34 26.57
CA THR A 476 -18.70 -15.33 27.45
C THR A 476 -19.94 -15.87 26.70
N VAL A 477 -20.90 -16.39 27.44
CA VAL A 477 -22.17 -16.87 26.89
C VAL A 477 -22.88 -15.79 26.06
N GLY A 478 -22.83 -14.52 26.53
CA GLY A 478 -23.43 -13.41 25.79
C GLY A 478 -22.71 -13.07 24.49
N GLU A 479 -21.38 -13.21 24.40
CA GLU A 479 -20.63 -13.05 23.14
C GLU A 479 -20.96 -14.18 22.17
N PHE A 480 -21.00 -15.41 22.65
CA PHE A 480 -21.32 -16.60 21.86
C PHE A 480 -22.75 -16.54 21.27
N SER A 481 -23.72 -16.11 22.07
CA SER A 481 -25.12 -16.02 21.62
C SER A 481 -25.36 -14.95 20.55
N ARG A 482 -24.54 -13.90 20.47
CA ARG A 482 -24.63 -12.89 19.43
C ARG A 482 -24.05 -13.33 18.08
N GLY A 483 -23.28 -14.39 18.06
CA GLY A 483 -22.67 -14.96 16.86
C GLY A 483 -21.51 -15.88 17.23
N HIS A 484 -21.44 -17.05 16.59
CA HIS A 484 -20.39 -18.04 16.83
C HIS A 484 -20.13 -18.86 15.56
N ILE A 485 -19.07 -19.62 15.58
CA ILE A 485 -18.75 -20.57 14.49
C ILE A 485 -19.52 -21.86 14.72
N ASN A 486 -20.24 -22.32 13.72
CA ASN A 486 -20.99 -23.57 13.80
C ASN A 486 -20.10 -24.74 14.21
N GLY A 487 -20.59 -25.57 15.13
CA GLY A 487 -19.86 -26.73 15.64
C GLY A 487 -18.98 -26.46 16.86
N PHE A 488 -18.75 -25.20 17.24
CA PHE A 488 -18.02 -24.87 18.46
C PHE A 488 -18.92 -24.98 19.70
N LYS A 489 -18.43 -25.66 20.74
CA LYS A 489 -19.02 -25.68 22.08
C LYS A 489 -18.56 -24.44 22.86
N ASN A 490 -19.43 -23.84 23.64
CA ASN A 490 -19.05 -22.71 24.50
C ASN A 490 -18.77 -23.14 25.93
N ILE A 491 -17.55 -22.86 26.40
CA ILE A 491 -17.17 -22.92 27.81
C ILE A 491 -16.33 -21.66 28.09
N PRO A 492 -16.89 -20.65 28.77
CA PRO A 492 -16.15 -19.44 29.10
C PRO A 492 -14.83 -19.75 29.82
N VAL A 493 -13.76 -19.00 29.47
CA VAL A 493 -12.42 -19.26 30.04
C VAL A 493 -12.40 -19.22 31.57
N ASP A 494 -13.22 -18.37 32.18
CA ASP A 494 -13.30 -18.22 33.64
C ASP A 494 -13.96 -19.42 34.34
N GLU A 495 -14.80 -20.17 33.61
CA GLU A 495 -15.44 -21.41 34.06
C GLU A 495 -14.66 -22.68 33.69
N LEU A 496 -13.67 -22.57 32.79
CA LEU A 496 -13.02 -23.72 32.16
C LEU A 496 -12.34 -24.65 33.18
N ARG A 497 -11.77 -24.14 34.26
CA ARG A 497 -11.11 -24.96 35.30
C ARG A 497 -12.10 -25.88 36.01
N GLU A 498 -13.30 -25.38 36.29
CA GLU A 498 -14.36 -26.13 36.96
C GLU A 498 -15.06 -27.12 36.01
N ARG A 499 -15.14 -26.74 34.72
CA ARG A 499 -15.84 -27.49 33.68
C ARG A 499 -14.88 -28.29 32.78
N ILE A 500 -13.64 -28.48 33.17
CA ILE A 500 -12.61 -29.13 32.33
C ILE A 500 -13.01 -30.55 31.92
N ASN A 501 -13.78 -31.25 32.76
CA ASN A 501 -14.27 -32.60 32.47
C ASN A 501 -15.29 -32.66 31.32
N GLU A 502 -15.82 -31.52 30.89
CA GLU A 502 -16.68 -31.42 29.73
C GLU A 502 -15.91 -31.39 28.40
N VAL A 503 -14.58 -31.21 28.45
CA VAL A 503 -13.69 -31.26 27.29
C VAL A 503 -13.23 -32.71 27.09
N GLU A 504 -13.49 -33.27 25.93
CA GLU A 504 -13.14 -34.66 25.61
C GLU A 504 -11.62 -34.86 25.59
N LYS A 505 -11.11 -35.84 26.34
CA LYS A 505 -9.68 -36.18 26.39
C LYS A 505 -9.24 -37.01 25.19
N GLY A 506 -7.94 -36.88 24.86
CA GLY A 506 -7.31 -37.68 23.79
C GLY A 506 -7.56 -37.16 22.38
N LYS A 507 -8.21 -36.01 22.25
CA LYS A 507 -8.43 -35.30 21.00
C LYS A 507 -7.75 -33.93 21.01
N PRO A 508 -7.26 -33.42 19.88
CA PRO A 508 -6.77 -32.05 19.77
C PRO A 508 -7.93 -31.05 19.98
N VAL A 509 -7.67 -30.00 20.76
CA VAL A 509 -8.64 -28.95 21.09
C VAL A 509 -8.31 -27.67 20.32
N TYR A 510 -9.19 -27.24 19.45
CA TYR A 510 -9.10 -26.00 18.68
C TYR A 510 -9.87 -24.90 19.39
N LEU A 511 -9.15 -23.88 19.82
CA LEU A 511 -9.65 -22.82 20.69
C LEU A 511 -9.87 -21.52 19.94
N ILE A 512 -10.96 -20.82 20.25
CA ILE A 512 -11.22 -19.46 19.79
C ILE A 512 -11.73 -18.59 20.92
N CYS A 513 -11.34 -17.30 20.90
CA CYS A 513 -11.99 -16.26 21.67
C CYS A 513 -12.14 -15.00 20.83
N GLN A 514 -12.49 -13.85 21.41
CA GLN A 514 -12.73 -12.61 20.66
C GLN A 514 -11.50 -12.06 19.94
N SER A 515 -10.28 -12.16 20.53
CA SER A 515 -9.06 -11.52 20.04
C SER A 515 -7.78 -12.37 20.20
N GLY A 516 -7.88 -13.64 20.62
CA GLY A 516 -6.77 -14.56 20.79
C GLY A 516 -6.21 -14.70 22.22
N LEU A 517 -6.41 -13.72 23.11
CA LEU A 517 -5.81 -13.76 24.47
C LEU A 517 -6.50 -14.78 25.40
N ARG A 518 -7.81 -14.76 25.51
CA ARG A 518 -8.56 -15.70 26.38
C ARG A 518 -8.39 -17.15 25.93
N SER A 519 -8.35 -17.38 24.63
CA SER A 519 -8.09 -18.71 24.06
C SER A 519 -6.64 -19.16 24.29
N TYR A 520 -5.66 -18.25 24.33
CA TYR A 520 -4.30 -18.56 24.78
C TYR A 520 -4.28 -18.97 26.27
N ILE A 521 -4.99 -18.23 27.15
CA ILE A 521 -5.10 -18.61 28.56
C ILE A 521 -5.75 -19.99 28.69
N ALA A 522 -6.83 -20.25 27.95
CA ALA A 522 -7.49 -21.55 27.92
C ALA A 522 -6.58 -22.67 27.41
N SER A 523 -5.74 -22.41 26.40
CA SER A 523 -4.78 -23.40 25.92
C SER A 523 -3.79 -23.78 27.04
N ARG A 524 -3.30 -22.81 27.80
CA ARG A 524 -2.37 -23.08 28.93
C ARG A 524 -3.03 -23.89 30.06
N ILE A 525 -4.34 -23.61 30.35
CA ILE A 525 -5.11 -24.39 31.33
C ILE A 525 -5.24 -25.84 30.87
N LEU A 526 -5.61 -26.05 29.62
CA LEU A 526 -5.84 -27.37 29.04
C LEU A 526 -4.52 -28.16 28.91
N GLU A 527 -3.46 -27.56 28.40
CA GLU A 527 -2.15 -28.23 28.27
C GLU A 527 -1.58 -28.62 29.64
N GLY A 528 -1.76 -27.79 30.68
CA GLY A 528 -1.41 -28.15 32.06
C GLY A 528 -2.18 -29.36 32.62
N ASN A 529 -3.29 -29.73 31.96
CA ASN A 529 -4.11 -30.90 32.27
C ASN A 529 -4.00 -32.04 31.23
N GLY A 530 -2.98 -31.98 30.36
CA GLY A 530 -2.62 -33.05 29.43
C GLY A 530 -3.42 -33.06 28.11
N TYR A 531 -4.03 -31.93 27.72
CA TYR A 531 -4.67 -31.79 26.41
C TYR A 531 -3.67 -31.24 25.38
N GLU A 532 -3.84 -31.61 24.14
CA GLU A 532 -3.18 -30.95 23.01
C GLU A 532 -4.06 -29.80 22.51
N THR A 533 -3.51 -28.58 22.39
CA THR A 533 -4.30 -27.39 22.07
C THR A 533 -3.75 -26.59 20.91
N TYR A 534 -4.65 -25.93 20.20
CA TYR A 534 -4.34 -25.00 19.11
C TYR A 534 -5.17 -23.74 19.26
N ASN A 535 -4.52 -22.58 19.26
CA ASN A 535 -5.17 -21.27 19.41
C ASN A 535 -5.43 -20.62 18.04
N PHE A 536 -6.64 -20.11 17.81
CA PHE A 536 -6.97 -19.41 16.57
C PHE A 536 -6.20 -18.09 16.46
N SER A 537 -5.45 -17.91 15.37
CA SER A 537 -4.75 -16.67 15.04
C SER A 537 -5.76 -15.60 14.59
N GLY A 538 -5.89 -14.49 15.36
CA GLY A 538 -6.78 -13.36 15.06
C GLY A 538 -8.07 -13.30 15.89
N GLY A 539 -8.60 -14.42 16.36
CA GLY A 539 -9.84 -14.49 17.13
C GLY A 539 -11.11 -14.27 16.31
N PHE A 540 -12.27 -14.35 16.98
CA PHE A 540 -13.59 -14.29 16.34
C PHE A 540 -13.85 -12.97 15.59
N ARG A 541 -13.33 -11.84 16.10
CA ARG A 541 -13.45 -10.54 15.41
C ARG A 541 -12.86 -10.57 14.01
N PHE A 542 -11.67 -11.14 13.88
CA PHE A 542 -10.99 -11.29 12.60
C PHE A 542 -11.73 -12.27 11.70
N TYR A 543 -12.11 -13.44 12.24
CA TYR A 543 -12.89 -14.43 11.54
C TYR A 543 -14.18 -13.83 10.95
N ASP A 544 -14.97 -13.16 11.78
CA ASP A 544 -16.27 -12.59 11.39
C ASP A 544 -16.11 -11.53 10.29
N ALA A 545 -15.10 -10.65 10.41
CA ALA A 545 -14.82 -9.64 9.39
C ALA A 545 -14.48 -10.25 8.03
N VAL A 546 -13.66 -11.32 8.02
CA VAL A 546 -13.20 -11.95 6.78
C VAL A 546 -14.32 -12.80 6.14
N VAL A 547 -15.04 -13.58 6.94
CA VAL A 547 -16.07 -14.47 6.42
C VAL A 547 -17.27 -13.70 5.88
N ASN A 548 -17.68 -12.63 6.56
CA ASN A 548 -18.77 -11.76 6.09
C ASN A 548 -18.39 -11.07 4.77
N ASP A 549 -17.17 -10.56 4.65
CA ASP A 549 -16.68 -9.95 3.42
C ASP A 549 -16.66 -10.95 2.25
N ARG A 550 -16.12 -12.16 2.48
CA ARG A 550 -16.11 -13.24 1.47
C ARG A 550 -17.53 -13.59 1.01
N ALA A 551 -18.46 -13.70 1.94
CA ALA A 551 -19.87 -13.99 1.61
C ALA A 551 -20.51 -12.88 0.77
N LEU A 552 -20.19 -11.60 1.04
CA LEU A 552 -20.66 -10.47 0.24
C LEU A 552 -20.07 -10.49 -1.18
N ILE A 553 -18.79 -10.79 -1.32
CA ILE A 553 -18.15 -10.91 -2.63
C ILE A 553 -18.78 -12.06 -3.43
N GLU A 554 -19.02 -13.22 -2.81
CA GLU A 554 -19.62 -14.38 -3.48
C GLU A 554 -21.07 -14.12 -3.89
N ARG A 555 -21.87 -13.42 -3.07
CA ARG A 555 -23.25 -13.03 -3.43
C ARG A 555 -23.28 -12.13 -4.64
N ALA A 556 -22.38 -11.17 -4.72
CA ALA A 556 -22.25 -10.29 -5.88
C ALA A 556 -22.03 -11.06 -7.19
N TYR A 557 -21.29 -12.17 -7.14
CA TYR A 557 -21.11 -13.08 -8.27
C TYR A 557 -22.37 -13.87 -8.62
N ALA A 558 -23.13 -14.33 -7.62
CA ALA A 558 -24.28 -15.21 -7.82
C ALA A 558 -25.54 -14.46 -8.28
N CYS A 559 -25.73 -13.21 -7.87
CA CYS A 559 -26.99 -12.46 -8.04
C CYS A 559 -26.93 -11.38 -9.14
N GLY A 560 -25.82 -11.27 -9.90
CA GLY A 560 -25.73 -10.28 -10.99
C GLY A 560 -25.93 -8.85 -10.50
N MET A 561 -25.22 -8.47 -9.43
CA MET A 561 -25.10 -7.10 -8.93
C MET A 561 -26.37 -6.41 -8.38
N ASP A 562 -27.26 -7.10 -7.73
CA ASP A 562 -28.24 -6.49 -6.83
C ASP A 562 -27.55 -6.14 -5.49
N TYR A 563 -27.15 -4.86 -5.36
CA TYR A 563 -26.58 -4.26 -4.15
C TYR A 563 -27.64 -3.43 -3.41
#